data_522e4479f73dce7cebb98e42643a7b68
#
_entry.id   522e4479f73dce7cebb98e42643a7b68
#
_cell.length_a   1.000
_cell.length_b   1.000
_cell.length_c   1.000
_cell.angle_alpha   90.00
_cell.angle_beta   90.00
_cell.angle_gamma   90.00
#
_symmetry.space_group_name_H-M   'P 1'
#
loop_
_entity.id
_entity.type
_entity.pdbx_description
1 polymer ?
#
loop_
_entity_poly.entity_id
_entity_poly.type
_entity_poly.pdbx_seq_one_letter_code
_entity_poly.pdbx_strand_id
1 'polypeptide(L)'
;LSVVSGTTGELKDGTYKVEAKVGGSSRTSITCEKVEVKDGKATARIVFSSAGYPKLWVNVNGTVKEYEKRTDSAAGTSAFDIPVDINKEMNVIGYVEKMGSYTEYKLNINISKDTEPTTPEAPEQTVITGVSFSEGTELSMKTGEVKNLTLKFTPALSAEETAPDMTWTSSDPEVVTVEKSG
;
A
#
# COMPACT_ATOMS: atom_id res chain seq x y z
N LEU A 1 8.32 -26.38 -4.46
CA LEU A 1 7.33 -25.46 -3.89
C LEU A 1 6.14 -26.22 -3.31
N SER A 2 5.79 -25.97 -2.05
CA SER A 2 4.55 -26.44 -1.45
C SER A 2 3.34 -25.80 -2.12
N VAL A 3 2.23 -26.51 -2.19
CA VAL A 3 0.98 -25.96 -2.74
C VAL A 3 0.32 -25.08 -1.68
N VAL A 4 0.00 -23.86 -2.05
CA VAL A 4 -0.71 -22.88 -1.24
C VAL A 4 -2.12 -22.71 -1.81
N SER A 5 -3.14 -22.83 -0.98
CA SER A 5 -4.54 -22.63 -1.37
C SER A 5 -5.05 -21.22 -1.01
N GLY A 6 -4.31 -20.51 -0.19
CA GLY A 6 -4.72 -19.22 0.38
C GLY A 6 -5.76 -19.41 1.49
N THR A 7 -5.67 -20.51 2.26
CA THR A 7 -6.65 -20.79 3.30
C THR A 7 -6.39 -19.97 4.57
N THR A 8 -7.47 -19.45 5.15
CA THR A 8 -7.44 -18.60 6.35
C THR A 8 -7.65 -19.35 7.64
N GLY A 9 -7.98 -20.66 7.56
CA GLY A 9 -8.54 -21.37 8.70
C GLY A 9 -9.92 -20.79 9.05
N GLU A 10 -10.13 -20.40 10.31
CA GLU A 10 -11.40 -19.84 10.81
C GLU A 10 -11.34 -18.31 11.03
N LEU A 11 -10.40 -17.62 10.34
CA LEU A 11 -10.28 -16.17 10.48
C LEU A 11 -11.42 -15.44 9.77
N LYS A 12 -11.90 -14.36 10.38
CA LYS A 12 -12.89 -13.45 9.80
C LYS A 12 -12.26 -12.62 8.67
N ASP A 13 -13.08 -12.13 7.76
CA ASP A 13 -12.63 -11.16 6.76
C ASP A 13 -12.13 -9.86 7.43
N GLY A 14 -11.04 -9.32 6.92
CA GLY A 14 -10.42 -8.11 7.42
C GLY A 14 -8.90 -8.13 7.31
N THR A 15 -8.26 -7.12 7.86
CA THR A 15 -6.81 -6.99 7.87
C THR A 15 -6.23 -7.35 9.25
N TYR A 16 -5.21 -8.17 9.26
CA TYR A 16 -4.49 -8.60 10.46
C TYR A 16 -3.07 -8.03 10.41
N LYS A 17 -2.74 -7.19 11.40
CA LYS A 17 -1.36 -6.71 11.57
C LYS A 17 -0.54 -7.83 12.19
N VAL A 18 0.57 -8.22 11.57
CA VAL A 18 1.40 -9.35 12.01
C VAL A 18 2.73 -8.87 12.55
N GLU A 19 3.44 -8.04 11.82
CA GLU A 19 4.75 -7.45 12.18
C GLU A 19 5.75 -8.46 12.77
N ALA A 20 5.79 -9.67 12.22
CA ALA A 20 6.59 -10.76 12.73
C ALA A 20 7.55 -11.31 11.67
N LYS A 21 8.69 -11.84 12.14
CA LYS A 21 9.56 -12.65 11.30
C LYS A 21 8.89 -13.98 11.01
N VAL A 22 8.67 -14.27 9.74
CA VAL A 22 7.97 -15.47 9.28
C VAL A 22 8.86 -16.47 8.54
N GLY A 23 10.10 -16.08 8.23
CA GLY A 23 11.05 -16.93 7.53
C GLY A 23 12.39 -16.26 7.28
N GLY A 24 13.15 -16.82 6.34
CA GLY A 24 14.43 -16.29 5.91
C GLY A 24 15.60 -17.26 6.07
N SER A 25 16.80 -16.72 6.02
CA SER A 25 18.08 -17.41 6.16
C SER A 25 19.00 -16.66 7.12
N SER A 26 20.25 -17.10 7.25
CA SER A 26 21.27 -16.36 8.02
C SER A 26 21.60 -14.97 7.44
N ARG A 27 21.31 -14.74 6.15
CA ARG A 27 21.66 -13.50 5.44
C ARG A 27 20.44 -12.63 5.08
N THR A 28 19.25 -13.21 5.05
CA THR A 28 18.01 -12.53 4.64
C THR A 28 16.90 -12.86 5.62
N SER A 29 16.36 -11.88 6.29
CA SER A 29 15.16 -12.01 7.10
C SER A 29 13.93 -11.77 6.22
N ILE A 30 12.87 -12.53 6.48
CA ILE A 30 11.56 -12.32 5.86
C ILE A 30 10.57 -12.04 6.97
N THR A 31 9.92 -10.90 6.90
CA THR A 31 8.87 -10.48 7.84
C THR A 31 7.53 -10.44 7.14
N CYS A 32 6.46 -10.64 7.88
CA CYS A 32 5.09 -10.38 7.44
C CYS A 32 4.63 -9.09 8.12
N GLU A 33 4.22 -8.10 7.35
CA GLU A 33 3.66 -6.85 7.88
C GLU A 33 2.19 -7.00 8.21
N LYS A 34 1.42 -7.53 7.27
CA LYS A 34 -0.03 -7.72 7.39
C LYS A 34 -0.51 -8.93 6.60
N VAL A 35 -1.67 -9.43 7.00
CA VAL A 35 -2.44 -10.41 6.23
C VAL A 35 -3.83 -9.82 5.98
N GLU A 36 -4.27 -9.82 4.76
CA GLU A 36 -5.63 -9.49 4.37
C GLU A 36 -6.41 -10.76 4.12
N VAL A 37 -7.54 -10.90 4.80
CA VAL A 37 -8.48 -12.01 4.64
C VAL A 37 -9.72 -11.48 3.95
N LYS A 38 -10.10 -12.11 2.84
CA LYS A 38 -11.29 -11.79 2.08
C LYS A 38 -11.89 -13.05 1.46
N ASP A 39 -13.19 -13.26 1.68
CA ASP A 39 -13.93 -14.42 1.16
C ASP A 39 -13.22 -15.76 1.47
N GLY A 40 -12.70 -15.91 2.69
CA GLY A 40 -11.97 -17.08 3.14
C GLY A 40 -10.60 -17.29 2.50
N LYS A 41 -10.03 -16.28 1.83
CA LYS A 41 -8.70 -16.31 1.24
C LYS A 41 -7.77 -15.33 1.94
N ALA A 42 -6.52 -15.75 2.17
CA ALA A 42 -5.49 -14.92 2.80
C ALA A 42 -4.44 -14.48 1.80
N THR A 43 -4.15 -13.18 1.81
CA THR A 43 -3.02 -12.55 1.11
C THR A 43 -2.13 -11.87 2.13
N ALA A 44 -0.85 -12.20 2.16
CA ALA A 44 0.12 -11.59 3.07
C ALA A 44 1.04 -10.62 2.36
N ARG A 45 1.32 -9.50 3.01
CA ARG A 45 2.44 -8.65 2.65
C ARG A 45 3.68 -9.14 3.36
N ILE A 46 4.61 -9.72 2.58
CA ILE A 46 5.91 -10.19 3.07
C ILE A 46 7.02 -9.28 2.58
N VAL A 47 8.02 -9.07 3.44
CA VAL A 47 9.14 -8.16 3.19
C VAL A 47 10.45 -8.88 3.44
N PHE A 48 11.28 -8.93 2.40
CA PHE A 48 12.67 -9.38 2.48
C PHE A 48 13.56 -8.22 2.92
N SER A 49 14.47 -8.46 3.85
CA SER A 49 15.44 -7.48 4.35
C SER A 49 16.57 -7.17 3.35
N SER A 50 16.28 -7.25 2.04
CA SER A 50 17.20 -6.97 0.96
C SER A 50 16.43 -6.49 -0.27
N ALA A 51 16.95 -5.46 -0.95
CA ALA A 51 16.38 -4.93 -2.18
C ALA A 51 16.61 -5.82 -3.41
N GLY A 52 17.44 -6.85 -3.28
CA GLY A 52 17.92 -7.67 -4.40
C GLY A 52 16.98 -8.79 -4.85
N TYR A 53 15.69 -8.72 -4.51
CA TYR A 53 14.67 -9.67 -4.94
C TYR A 53 13.64 -8.97 -5.84
N PRO A 54 13.82 -8.94 -7.16
CA PRO A 54 12.83 -8.35 -8.06
C PRO A 54 11.58 -9.22 -8.22
N LYS A 55 11.71 -10.54 -8.02
CA LYS A 55 10.65 -11.52 -8.28
C LYS A 55 10.60 -12.63 -7.25
N LEU A 56 9.38 -13.14 -7.03
CA LEU A 56 9.07 -14.25 -6.13
C LEU A 56 8.10 -15.21 -6.82
N TRP A 57 8.25 -16.51 -6.59
CA TRP A 57 7.35 -17.54 -7.10
C TRP A 57 6.67 -18.28 -5.96
N VAL A 58 5.39 -18.50 -6.14
CA VAL A 58 4.52 -19.25 -5.21
C VAL A 58 3.72 -20.28 -6.00
N ASN A 59 3.58 -21.47 -5.49
CA ASN A 59 2.73 -22.49 -6.08
C ASN A 59 1.30 -22.37 -5.53
N VAL A 60 0.43 -21.74 -6.30
CA VAL A 60 -0.97 -21.50 -5.93
C VAL A 60 -1.86 -22.54 -6.58
N ASN A 61 -2.49 -23.38 -5.78
CA ASN A 61 -3.38 -24.46 -6.25
C ASN A 61 -2.77 -25.37 -7.34
N GLY A 62 -1.47 -25.68 -7.20
CA GLY A 62 -0.74 -26.52 -8.16
C GLY A 62 -0.15 -25.78 -9.35
N THR A 63 -0.38 -24.47 -9.46
CA THR A 63 0.19 -23.62 -10.52
C THR A 63 1.23 -22.68 -9.93
N VAL A 64 2.45 -22.71 -10.44
CA VAL A 64 3.51 -21.78 -10.04
C VAL A 64 3.23 -20.41 -10.66
N LYS A 65 3.06 -19.40 -9.82
CA LYS A 65 2.82 -18.01 -10.21
C LYS A 65 4.00 -17.13 -9.81
N GLU A 66 4.31 -16.19 -10.67
CA GLU A 66 5.31 -15.14 -10.45
C GLU A 66 4.65 -13.92 -9.81
N TYR A 67 5.33 -13.34 -8.83
CA TYR A 67 4.95 -12.09 -8.17
C TYR A 67 6.11 -11.11 -8.29
N GLU A 68 5.82 -9.91 -8.76
CA GLU A 68 6.81 -8.85 -8.87
C GLU A 68 6.94 -8.09 -7.55
N LYS A 69 8.14 -7.56 -7.31
CA LYS A 69 8.42 -6.67 -6.19
C LYS A 69 7.51 -5.44 -6.29
N ARG A 70 6.91 -5.04 -5.18
CA ARG A 70 6.11 -3.82 -5.09
C ARG A 70 6.96 -2.57 -5.34
N THR A 71 6.38 -1.59 -6.02
CA THR A 71 7.03 -0.31 -6.32
C THR A 71 7.20 0.57 -5.08
N ASP A 72 6.32 0.40 -4.07
CA ASP A 72 6.34 1.10 -2.79
C ASP A 72 7.16 0.39 -1.70
N SER A 73 8.02 -0.59 -2.08
CA SER A 73 8.92 -1.24 -1.13
C SER A 73 9.84 -0.22 -0.46
N ALA A 74 9.98 -0.29 0.86
CA ALA A 74 10.90 0.57 1.60
C ALA A 74 12.34 0.41 1.08
N ALA A 75 13.15 1.48 1.20
CA ALA A 75 14.54 1.47 0.75
C ALA A 75 15.31 0.31 1.39
N GLY A 76 16.06 -0.42 0.59
CA GLY A 76 16.84 -1.58 1.04
C GLY A 76 16.05 -2.87 1.20
N THR A 77 14.74 -2.90 0.89
CA THR A 77 13.87 -4.07 1.03
C THR A 77 13.24 -4.51 -0.28
N SER A 78 12.59 -5.67 -0.27
CA SER A 78 11.71 -6.13 -1.35
C SER A 78 10.42 -6.66 -0.75
N ALA A 79 9.31 -5.99 -1.02
CA ALA A 79 7.98 -6.35 -0.54
C ALA A 79 7.14 -7.02 -1.63
N PHE A 80 6.31 -7.99 -1.24
CA PHE A 80 5.43 -8.74 -2.12
C PHE A 80 4.09 -8.99 -1.43
N ASP A 81 3.00 -8.90 -2.18
CA ASP A 81 1.69 -9.39 -1.74
C ASP A 81 1.46 -10.77 -2.37
N ILE A 82 1.38 -11.81 -1.55
CA ILE A 82 1.26 -13.20 -2.00
C ILE A 82 0.15 -13.95 -1.28
N PRO A 83 -0.53 -14.90 -1.93
CA PRO A 83 -1.44 -15.80 -1.25
C PRO A 83 -0.68 -16.69 -0.27
N VAL A 84 -1.27 -16.92 0.90
CA VAL A 84 -0.67 -17.71 1.98
C VAL A 84 -1.70 -18.61 2.64
N ASP A 85 -1.25 -19.74 3.15
CA ASP A 85 -2.04 -20.57 4.08
C ASP A 85 -1.66 -20.18 5.52
N ILE A 86 -2.63 -19.78 6.33
CA ILE A 86 -2.40 -19.39 7.71
C ILE A 86 -2.22 -20.63 8.58
N ASN A 87 -1.28 -20.54 9.55
CA ASN A 87 -0.93 -21.63 10.48
C ASN A 87 -0.40 -22.89 9.78
N LYS A 88 0.18 -22.73 8.58
CA LYS A 88 0.79 -23.82 7.82
C LYS A 88 2.13 -23.38 7.22
N GLU A 89 3.14 -24.24 7.31
CA GLU A 89 4.42 -24.00 6.65
C GLU A 89 4.23 -24.04 5.13
N MET A 90 4.76 -23.03 4.45
CA MET A 90 4.83 -22.95 2.99
C MET A 90 6.23 -22.57 2.55
N ASN A 91 6.56 -22.78 1.28
CA ASN A 91 7.81 -22.33 0.72
C ASN A 91 7.59 -21.50 -0.54
N VAL A 92 8.48 -20.52 -0.71
CA VAL A 92 8.52 -19.61 -1.86
C VAL A 92 9.90 -19.62 -2.47
N ILE A 93 10.03 -19.28 -3.75
CA ILE A 93 11.30 -19.13 -4.43
C ILE A 93 11.51 -17.65 -4.75
N GLY A 94 12.61 -17.08 -4.23
CA GLY A 94 13.06 -15.74 -4.57
C GLY A 94 14.19 -15.78 -5.61
N TYR A 95 14.14 -14.90 -6.61
CA TYR A 95 15.26 -14.66 -7.50
C TYR A 95 16.19 -13.63 -6.89
N VAL A 96 17.46 -13.97 -6.75
CA VAL A 96 18.50 -13.09 -6.20
C VAL A 96 19.26 -12.46 -7.36
N GLU A 97 18.95 -11.22 -7.68
CA GLU A 97 19.46 -10.52 -8.87
C GLU A 97 21.01 -10.50 -8.94
N LYS A 98 21.68 -10.12 -7.84
CA LYS A 98 23.13 -10.05 -7.77
C LYS A 98 23.85 -11.40 -7.98
N MET A 99 23.15 -12.49 -7.69
CA MET A 99 23.71 -13.86 -7.79
C MET A 99 23.24 -14.56 -9.06
N GLY A 100 22.24 -14.03 -9.76
CA GLY A 100 21.63 -14.69 -10.92
C GLY A 100 21.02 -16.06 -10.56
N SER A 101 20.59 -16.26 -9.31
CA SER A 101 20.18 -17.56 -8.80
C SER A 101 18.85 -17.51 -8.05
N TYR A 102 18.21 -18.68 -7.97
CA TYR A 102 16.97 -18.88 -7.25
C TYR A 102 17.25 -19.47 -5.87
N THR A 103 16.59 -18.95 -4.87
CA THR A 103 16.70 -19.44 -3.49
C THR A 103 15.31 -19.74 -2.94
N GLU A 104 15.17 -20.93 -2.35
CA GLU A 104 13.95 -21.35 -1.69
C GLU A 104 13.95 -20.88 -0.22
N TYR A 105 12.82 -20.36 0.23
CA TYR A 105 12.59 -19.92 1.60
C TYR A 105 11.34 -20.58 2.17
N LYS A 106 11.43 -21.01 3.42
CA LYS A 106 10.29 -21.46 4.21
C LYS A 106 9.65 -20.29 4.90
N LEU A 107 8.33 -20.23 4.87
CA LEU A 107 7.51 -19.23 5.53
C LEU A 107 6.51 -19.92 6.45
N ASN A 108 6.27 -19.34 7.62
CA ASN A 108 5.22 -19.76 8.52
C ASN A 108 4.54 -18.53 9.13
N ILE A 109 3.29 -18.30 8.75
CA ILE A 109 2.51 -17.17 9.22
C ILE A 109 1.43 -17.71 10.16
N ASN A 110 1.59 -17.41 11.45
CA ASN A 110 0.68 -17.88 12.48
C ASN A 110 -0.18 -16.73 12.98
N ILE A 111 -1.50 -16.91 12.92
CA ILE A 111 -2.49 -16.00 13.47
C ILE A 111 -3.47 -16.84 14.29
N SER A 112 -3.67 -16.47 15.56
CA SER A 112 -4.67 -17.13 16.39
C SER A 112 -6.07 -16.87 15.85
N LYS A 113 -6.93 -17.89 15.88
CA LYS A 113 -8.34 -17.76 15.49
C LYS A 113 -9.13 -16.73 16.30
N ASP A 114 -8.66 -16.44 17.52
CA ASP A 114 -9.27 -15.46 18.41
C ASP A 114 -8.73 -14.03 18.18
N THR A 115 -7.80 -13.86 17.24
CA THR A 115 -7.32 -12.55 16.84
C THR A 115 -8.41 -11.84 16.03
N GLU A 116 -8.88 -10.71 16.54
CA GLU A 116 -9.79 -9.86 15.76
C GLU A 116 -9.00 -9.13 14.67
N PRO A 117 -9.56 -9.00 13.45
CA PRO A 117 -8.94 -8.20 12.42
C PRO A 117 -8.88 -6.74 12.89
N THR A 118 -7.78 -6.09 12.61
CA THR A 118 -7.75 -4.64 12.71
C THR A 118 -8.77 -4.12 11.70
N THR A 119 -9.69 -3.28 12.15
CA THR A 119 -10.51 -2.49 11.21
C THR A 119 -9.50 -1.86 10.24
N PRO A 120 -9.73 -1.89 8.91
CA PRO A 120 -8.88 -1.14 8.01
C PRO A 120 -8.78 0.26 8.60
N GLU A 121 -7.60 0.66 9.02
CA GLU A 121 -7.36 2.05 9.37
C GLU A 121 -7.78 2.79 8.11
N ALA A 122 -8.90 3.51 8.19
CA ALA A 122 -9.32 4.38 7.12
C ALA A 122 -8.07 5.17 6.75
N PRO A 123 -7.66 5.27 5.48
CA PRO A 123 -6.41 5.91 5.12
C PRO A 123 -6.31 7.16 5.98
N GLU A 124 -5.22 7.30 6.75
CA GLU A 124 -5.07 8.43 7.68
C GLU A 124 -5.36 9.66 6.84
N GLN A 125 -6.57 10.20 7.04
CA GLN A 125 -7.01 11.32 6.25
C GLN A 125 -6.10 12.46 6.65
N THR A 126 -5.24 12.87 5.73
CA THR A 126 -4.29 13.94 5.98
C THR A 126 -5.04 15.14 6.55
N VAL A 127 -4.79 15.45 7.81
CA VAL A 127 -5.42 16.62 8.44
C VAL A 127 -4.82 17.86 7.79
N ILE A 128 -5.58 18.45 6.89
CA ILE A 128 -5.17 19.69 6.24
C ILE A 128 -5.16 20.81 7.28
N THR A 129 -3.98 21.37 7.54
CA THR A 129 -3.77 22.46 8.48
C THR A 129 -3.70 23.82 7.80
N GLY A 130 -3.56 23.84 6.48
CA GLY A 130 -3.51 25.07 5.70
C GLY A 130 -3.84 24.89 4.24
N VAL A 131 -4.41 25.92 3.65
CA VAL A 131 -4.71 26.04 2.23
C VAL A 131 -4.17 27.36 1.73
N SER A 132 -3.51 27.37 0.60
CA SER A 132 -2.98 28.55 -0.05
C SER A 132 -3.11 28.46 -1.57
N PHE A 133 -2.96 29.57 -2.25
CA PHE A 133 -2.87 29.59 -3.71
C PHE A 133 -1.42 29.48 -4.18
N SER A 134 -1.20 28.75 -5.26
CA SER A 134 0.11 28.69 -5.92
C SER A 134 0.55 30.05 -6.46
N GLU A 135 -0.42 30.86 -6.87
CA GLU A 135 -0.29 32.17 -7.48
C GLU A 135 -0.03 33.29 -6.44
N GLY A 136 -0.12 32.95 -5.13
CA GLY A 136 0.07 33.90 -4.03
C GLY A 136 -1.24 34.45 -3.47
N THR A 137 -1.12 35.47 -2.62
CA THR A 137 -2.26 36.09 -1.92
C THR A 137 -2.83 37.30 -2.65
N GLU A 138 -2.12 37.80 -3.68
CA GLU A 138 -2.52 38.95 -4.46
C GLU A 138 -2.45 38.61 -5.97
N LEU A 139 -3.48 38.95 -6.71
CA LEU A 139 -3.58 38.71 -8.13
C LEU A 139 -4.19 39.92 -8.85
N SER A 140 -3.45 40.47 -9.79
CA SER A 140 -3.95 41.58 -10.64
C SER A 140 -4.55 41.01 -11.92
N MET A 141 -5.74 41.49 -12.29
CA MET A 141 -6.49 41.08 -13.49
C MET A 141 -6.99 42.33 -14.22
N LYS A 142 -7.16 42.17 -15.53
CA LYS A 142 -7.85 43.17 -16.38
C LYS A 142 -9.31 42.80 -16.56
N THR A 143 -10.15 43.76 -16.89
CA THR A 143 -11.56 43.49 -17.22
C THR A 143 -11.66 42.46 -18.35
N GLY A 144 -12.45 41.41 -18.14
CA GLY A 144 -12.63 40.32 -19.08
C GLY A 144 -11.51 39.26 -19.06
N GLU A 145 -10.50 39.37 -18.20
CA GLU A 145 -9.48 38.35 -18.05
C GLU A 145 -9.99 37.21 -17.17
N VAL A 146 -9.64 35.98 -17.54
CA VAL A 146 -9.90 34.76 -16.76
C VAL A 146 -8.57 34.19 -16.30
N LYS A 147 -8.47 33.86 -15.02
CA LYS A 147 -7.29 33.19 -14.44
C LYS A 147 -7.71 31.95 -13.66
N ASN A 148 -6.95 30.88 -13.83
CA ASN A 148 -7.11 29.67 -13.02
C ASN A 148 -6.26 29.81 -11.76
N LEU A 149 -6.85 29.46 -10.62
CA LEU A 149 -6.17 29.44 -9.33
C LEU A 149 -5.89 27.99 -8.93
N THR A 150 -4.66 27.70 -8.53
CA THR A 150 -4.25 26.38 -8.11
C THR A 150 -4.08 26.35 -6.60
N LEU A 151 -4.75 25.39 -5.94
CA LEU A 151 -4.65 25.21 -4.50
C LEU A 151 -3.42 24.41 -4.11
N LYS A 152 -2.81 24.82 -3.01
CA LYS A 152 -1.81 24.07 -2.29
C LYS A 152 -2.32 23.76 -0.90
N PHE A 153 -2.27 22.49 -0.53
CA PHE A 153 -2.62 22.01 0.80
C PHE A 153 -1.37 21.83 1.65
N THR A 154 -1.48 22.06 2.94
CA THR A 154 -0.41 21.83 3.90
C THR A 154 -0.96 20.90 5.01
N PRO A 155 -0.37 19.69 5.21
CA PRO A 155 0.59 19.04 4.31
C PRO A 155 0.02 18.76 2.91
N ALA A 156 0.88 18.50 1.93
CA ALA A 156 0.44 18.16 0.57
C ALA A 156 -0.35 16.85 0.56
N LEU A 157 -1.45 16.81 -0.19
CA LEU A 157 -2.23 15.58 -0.39
C LEU A 157 -1.42 14.55 -1.15
N SER A 158 -1.54 13.30 -0.78
CA SER A 158 -1.00 12.18 -1.56
C SER A 158 -1.80 11.97 -2.85
N ALA A 159 -1.25 11.20 -3.79
CA ALA A 159 -1.90 10.94 -5.08
C ALA A 159 -3.23 10.16 -4.97
N GLU A 160 -3.47 9.51 -3.84
CA GLU A 160 -4.67 8.71 -3.56
C GLU A 160 -5.73 9.47 -2.75
N GLU A 161 -5.38 10.65 -2.22
CA GLU A 161 -6.28 11.48 -1.44
C GLU A 161 -7.04 12.45 -2.33
N THR A 162 -8.34 12.57 -2.07
CA THR A 162 -9.21 13.53 -2.76
C THR A 162 -9.22 14.85 -1.99
N ALA A 163 -9.06 15.95 -2.72
CA ALA A 163 -9.20 17.28 -2.13
C ALA A 163 -10.60 17.45 -1.51
N PRO A 164 -10.70 18.09 -0.34
CA PRO A 164 -11.99 18.36 0.28
C PRO A 164 -12.86 19.26 -0.59
N ASP A 165 -14.17 19.09 -0.47
CA ASP A 165 -15.10 20.01 -1.12
C ASP A 165 -14.96 21.42 -0.56
N MET A 166 -14.80 22.37 -1.45
CA MET A 166 -14.65 23.78 -1.09
C MET A 166 -15.69 24.65 -1.79
N THR A 167 -16.19 25.62 -1.03
CA THR A 167 -17.09 26.62 -1.57
C THR A 167 -16.30 27.88 -1.90
N TRP A 168 -16.51 28.42 -3.09
CA TRP A 168 -15.88 29.62 -3.58
C TRP A 168 -16.88 30.77 -3.57
N THR A 169 -16.48 31.89 -3.01
CA THR A 169 -17.29 33.10 -2.99
C THR A 169 -16.43 34.32 -3.30
N SER A 170 -16.99 35.25 -4.07
CA SER A 170 -16.41 36.58 -4.23
C SER A 170 -17.01 37.52 -3.19
N SER A 171 -16.21 38.37 -2.59
CA SER A 171 -16.69 39.45 -1.73
C SER A 171 -17.36 40.57 -2.53
N ASP A 172 -17.06 40.66 -3.83
CA ASP A 172 -17.66 41.61 -4.75
C ASP A 172 -17.86 40.96 -6.13
N PRO A 173 -19.00 40.28 -6.34
CA PRO A 173 -19.30 39.58 -7.58
C PRO A 173 -19.56 40.49 -8.78
N GLU A 174 -19.75 41.82 -8.57
CA GLU A 174 -19.84 42.79 -9.66
C GLU A 174 -18.48 43.12 -10.25
N VAL A 175 -17.39 42.89 -9.45
CA VAL A 175 -16.01 43.12 -9.87
C VAL A 175 -15.35 41.82 -10.36
N VAL A 176 -15.52 40.74 -9.59
CA VAL A 176 -14.93 39.44 -9.91
C VAL A 176 -15.89 38.32 -9.56
N THR A 177 -16.13 37.41 -10.48
CA THR A 177 -16.86 36.15 -10.24
C THR A 177 -15.85 35.02 -10.03
N VAL A 178 -16.17 34.07 -9.16
CA VAL A 178 -15.36 32.90 -8.88
C VAL A 178 -16.20 31.65 -9.12
N GLU A 179 -15.67 30.73 -9.91
CA GLU A 179 -16.34 29.46 -10.22
C GLU A 179 -15.40 28.28 -9.91
N LYS A 180 -15.97 27.18 -9.43
CA LYS A 180 -15.25 25.91 -9.32
C LYS A 180 -15.15 25.32 -10.73
N SER A 181 -13.94 25.32 -11.31
CA SER A 181 -13.66 24.48 -12.48
C SER A 181 -13.41 23.04 -12.01
N GLY A 182 -14.15 22.08 -12.55
CA GLY A 182 -14.00 20.66 -12.27
C GLY A 182 -12.70 20.10 -12.80
#